data_e2106156ff7551ad29d7a3ed7df266a6
#
_entry.id   e2106156ff7551ad29d7a3ed7df266a6
#
_cell.length_a   1.000
_cell.length_b   1.000
_cell.length_c   1.000
_cell.angle_alpha   90.00
_cell.angle_beta   90.00
_cell.angle_gamma   90.00
#
_symmetry.space_group_name_H-M   'P 1'
#
loop_
_entity.id
_entity.type
_entity.pdbx_description
1 polymer ?
#
loop_
_entity_poly.entity_id
_entity_poly.type
_entity_poly.pdbx_seq_one_letter_code
_entity_poly.pdbx_strand_id
1 'polypeptide(L)'
;KSNIILFASQPFTSLLITSKLKWFRYELIWNKNKCGSPGLAKHRPLKVHENILIFSKESGALYNPIIEKGDPWKRFNSDGYGNGKNTHGYGFGNNKFTGGENTGTRYPKSILHASRNFSAQQTVHPTQKPTNILNWLIMTYSNPDDVVLDFTMGSGSTGVSCKLTSRKFIGIELEKEYFDIAKSRIDYVEANVVTRKHHQLTTQIHKDMKTIPDGKWEKK
;
A
#
# COMPACT_ATOMS: atom_id res chain seq x y z
N LYS A 1 -8.25 10.93 -13.65
CA LYS A 1 -6.84 10.62 -13.30
C LYS A 1 -6.76 9.18 -12.86
N SER A 2 -5.93 8.37 -13.53
CA SER A 2 -5.82 6.94 -13.22
C SER A 2 -4.41 6.60 -12.74
N ASN A 3 -4.32 5.75 -11.74
CA ASN A 3 -3.08 5.16 -11.28
C ASN A 3 -2.96 3.72 -11.79
N ILE A 4 -1.73 3.26 -12.06
CA ILE A 4 -1.40 1.87 -12.30
C ILE A 4 -0.47 1.44 -11.16
N ILE A 5 -0.83 0.39 -10.45
CA ILE A 5 -0.11 -0.10 -9.27
C ILE A 5 0.27 -1.54 -9.54
N LEU A 6 1.57 -1.84 -9.54
CA LEU A 6 2.09 -3.16 -9.87
C LEU A 6 3.02 -3.67 -8.77
N PHE A 7 2.76 -4.89 -8.30
CA PHE A 7 3.70 -5.61 -7.45
C PHE A 7 4.81 -6.23 -8.30
N ALA A 8 6.04 -6.05 -7.90
CA ALA A 8 7.19 -6.53 -8.65
C ALA A 8 8.36 -6.96 -7.75
N SER A 9 9.30 -7.64 -8.35
CA SER A 9 10.59 -8.01 -7.75
C SER A 9 11.67 -7.92 -8.80
N GLN A 10 12.91 -7.58 -8.39
CA GLN A 10 14.05 -7.57 -9.30
C GLN A 10 14.29 -8.95 -9.94
N PRO A 11 14.69 -9.00 -11.22
CA PRO A 11 14.99 -7.89 -12.14
C PRO A 11 13.76 -7.29 -12.84
N PHE A 12 12.59 -7.90 -12.71
CA PHE A 12 11.36 -7.47 -13.38
C PHE A 12 10.92 -6.05 -12.98
N THR A 13 11.19 -5.61 -11.74
CA THR A 13 10.98 -4.23 -11.29
C THR A 13 11.63 -3.22 -12.24
N SER A 14 12.92 -3.42 -12.57
CA SER A 14 13.66 -2.53 -13.46
C SER A 14 13.10 -2.53 -14.89
N LEU A 15 12.70 -3.68 -15.40
CA LEU A 15 12.08 -3.81 -16.72
C LEU A 15 10.74 -3.05 -16.79
N LEU A 16 9.92 -3.15 -15.79
CA LEU A 16 8.64 -2.41 -15.71
C LEU A 16 8.88 -0.91 -15.67
N ILE A 17 9.80 -0.42 -14.84
CA ILE A 17 10.10 1.01 -14.72
C ILE A 17 10.59 1.55 -16.06
N THR A 18 11.54 0.89 -16.69
CA THR A 18 12.13 1.35 -17.96
C THR A 18 11.14 1.27 -19.11
N SER A 19 10.19 0.34 -19.10
CA SER A 19 9.18 0.21 -20.16
C SER A 19 8.28 1.44 -20.30
N LYS A 20 8.06 2.18 -19.23
CA LYS A 20 7.21 3.41 -19.19
C LYS A 20 7.76 4.44 -18.21
N LEU A 21 9.04 4.77 -18.33
CA LEU A 21 9.75 5.68 -17.44
C LEU A 21 9.03 7.03 -17.24
N LYS A 22 8.43 7.59 -18.30
CA LYS A 22 7.67 8.85 -18.21
C LYS A 22 6.42 8.77 -17.33
N TRP A 23 5.88 7.57 -17.11
CA TRP A 23 4.70 7.35 -16.27
C TRP A 23 5.06 6.92 -14.84
N PHE A 24 6.30 6.43 -14.65
CA PHE A 24 6.77 6.05 -13.31
C PHE A 24 6.78 7.26 -12.38
N ARG A 25 6.26 7.10 -11.19
CA ARG A 25 6.20 8.15 -10.17
C ARG A 25 7.14 7.87 -9.02
N TYR A 26 6.95 6.74 -8.37
CA TYR A 26 7.77 6.27 -7.26
C TYR A 26 7.45 4.81 -6.96
N GLU A 27 8.26 4.23 -6.08
CA GLU A 27 8.02 2.92 -5.54
C GLU A 27 7.70 2.98 -4.05
N LEU A 28 6.94 1.98 -3.60
CA LEU A 28 6.77 1.62 -2.22
C LEU A 28 7.38 0.25 -1.99
N ILE A 29 7.83 0.00 -0.77
CA ILE A 29 8.37 -1.29 -0.35
C ILE A 29 7.37 -1.98 0.57
N TRP A 30 6.88 -3.12 0.16
CA TRP A 30 6.12 -3.97 1.06
C TRP A 30 7.05 -4.90 1.83
N ASN A 31 7.26 -4.64 3.12
CA ASN A 31 7.95 -5.53 4.03
C ASN A 31 6.98 -6.63 4.51
N LYS A 32 7.28 -7.88 4.16
CA LYS A 32 6.43 -9.05 4.45
C LYS A 32 6.65 -9.62 5.85
N ASN A 33 7.66 -9.15 6.58
CA ASN A 33 8.14 -9.65 7.88
C ASN A 33 8.53 -11.16 7.88
N LYS A 34 8.32 -11.87 6.79
CA LYS A 34 8.73 -13.27 6.62
C LYS A 34 9.57 -13.40 5.35
N CYS A 35 10.66 -14.13 5.44
CA CYS A 35 11.47 -14.43 4.28
C CYS A 35 10.89 -15.60 3.48
N GLY A 36 11.05 -15.52 2.15
CA GLY A 36 10.89 -16.66 1.27
C GLY A 36 12.22 -17.38 1.07
N SER A 37 12.14 -18.65 0.65
CA SER A 37 13.30 -19.44 0.21
C SER A 37 14.42 -19.60 1.26
N PRO A 38 14.13 -20.16 2.43
CA PRO A 38 15.12 -20.34 3.50
C PRO A 38 16.35 -21.13 3.08
N GLY A 39 16.24 -22.03 2.09
CA GLY A 39 17.37 -22.77 1.53
C GLY A 39 18.46 -21.91 0.90
N LEU A 40 18.18 -20.64 0.59
CA LEU A 40 19.16 -19.72 0.02
C LEU A 40 19.95 -18.92 1.07
N ALA A 41 19.69 -19.13 2.36
CA ALA A 41 20.31 -18.36 3.45
C ALA A 41 21.84 -18.44 3.48
N LYS A 42 22.42 -19.57 3.00
CA LYS A 42 23.88 -19.75 2.92
C LYS A 42 24.53 -19.05 1.72
N HIS A 43 23.74 -18.60 0.75
CA HIS A 43 24.23 -18.05 -0.52
C HIS A 43 23.96 -16.55 -0.69
N ARG A 44 22.92 -16.03 -0.02
CA ARG A 44 22.55 -14.60 -0.10
C ARG A 44 21.63 -14.20 1.05
N PRO A 45 21.53 -12.90 1.37
CA PRO A 45 20.54 -12.40 2.30
C PRO A 45 19.12 -12.81 1.87
N LEU A 46 18.28 -13.20 2.83
CA LEU A 46 16.90 -13.62 2.56
C LEU A 46 16.02 -12.40 2.25
N LYS A 47 15.30 -12.48 1.14
CA LYS A 47 14.43 -11.40 0.70
C LYS A 47 13.14 -11.38 1.51
N VAL A 48 12.86 -10.24 2.17
CA VAL A 48 11.68 -10.04 3.02
C VAL A 48 10.69 -9.02 2.45
N HIS A 49 10.92 -8.52 1.23
CA HIS A 49 10.10 -7.46 0.66
C HIS A 49 9.71 -7.72 -0.79
N GLU A 50 8.69 -6.98 -1.24
CA GLU A 50 8.33 -6.79 -2.65
C GLU A 50 8.25 -5.29 -2.94
N ASN A 51 8.54 -4.91 -4.19
CA ASN A 51 8.34 -3.55 -4.68
C ASN A 51 6.87 -3.38 -5.09
N ILE A 52 6.34 -2.19 -4.87
CA ILE A 52 5.04 -1.76 -5.37
C ILE A 52 5.30 -0.50 -6.19
N LEU A 53 5.10 -0.60 -7.49
CA LEU A 53 5.43 0.46 -8.43
C LEU A 53 4.18 1.28 -8.73
N ILE A 54 4.30 2.59 -8.61
CA ILE A 54 3.21 3.53 -8.88
C ILE A 54 3.50 4.25 -10.19
N PHE A 55 2.58 4.10 -11.15
CA PHE A 55 2.61 4.79 -12.42
C PHE A 55 1.36 5.64 -12.59
N SER A 56 1.50 6.75 -13.31
CA SER A 56 0.39 7.58 -13.76
C SER A 56 0.78 8.31 -15.04
N LYS A 57 -0.09 8.31 -16.04
CA LYS A 57 0.12 9.03 -17.29
C LYS A 57 0.15 10.55 -17.06
N GLU A 58 -0.68 11.04 -16.15
CA GLU A 58 -0.84 12.45 -15.88
C GLU A 58 0.03 12.91 -14.69
N SER A 59 0.53 14.14 -14.76
CA SER A 59 1.11 14.79 -13.58
C SER A 59 0.00 15.00 -12.53
N GLY A 60 0.27 14.66 -11.27
CA GLY A 60 -0.73 14.74 -10.20
C GLY A 60 -1.68 13.54 -10.18
N ALA A 61 -1.11 12.34 -10.08
CA ALA A 61 -1.84 11.13 -9.73
C ALA A 61 -2.74 11.37 -8.50
N LEU A 62 -3.89 10.70 -8.47
CA LEU A 62 -4.73 10.73 -7.28
C LEU A 62 -3.94 10.13 -6.10
N TYR A 63 -3.88 10.88 -5.01
CA TYR A 63 -3.21 10.47 -3.80
C TYR A 63 -3.98 10.98 -2.57
N ASN A 64 -4.57 10.07 -1.83
CA ASN A 64 -5.28 10.31 -0.58
C ASN A 64 -4.42 9.80 0.57
N PRO A 65 -3.58 10.62 1.21
CA PRO A 65 -2.71 10.15 2.28
C PRO A 65 -3.52 9.67 3.49
N ILE A 66 -3.28 8.44 3.92
CA ILE A 66 -3.83 7.90 5.15
C ILE A 66 -2.94 8.39 6.30
N ILE A 67 -3.41 9.40 7.02
CA ILE A 67 -2.64 10.03 8.10
C ILE A 67 -2.54 9.09 9.29
N GLU A 68 -1.32 8.90 9.77
CA GLU A 68 -1.00 8.10 10.95
C GLU A 68 -0.93 8.98 12.20
N LYS A 69 -1.21 8.38 13.35
CA LYS A 69 -1.01 9.03 14.64
C LYS A 69 0.43 8.81 15.10
N GLY A 70 1.07 9.86 15.56
CA GLY A 70 2.43 9.82 16.13
C GLY A 70 2.55 10.82 17.26
N ASP A 71 3.73 10.91 17.87
CA ASP A 71 3.96 11.83 18.96
C ASP A 71 3.95 13.29 18.48
N PRO A 72 3.30 14.20 19.19
CA PRO A 72 3.40 15.62 18.92
C PRO A 72 4.84 16.10 19.06
N TRP A 73 5.21 17.11 18.25
CA TRP A 73 6.50 17.75 18.41
C TRP A 73 6.39 19.25 18.15
N LYS A 74 7.26 20.00 18.80
CA LYS A 74 7.42 21.43 18.58
C LYS A 74 8.89 21.72 18.31
N ARG A 75 9.17 22.34 17.19
CA ARG A 75 10.51 22.76 16.82
C ARG A 75 10.59 24.27 17.00
N PHE A 76 11.48 24.71 17.87
CA PHE A 76 11.80 26.12 18.04
C PHE A 76 12.81 26.57 16.97
N ASN A 77 12.70 27.82 16.52
CA ASN A 77 13.74 28.41 15.71
C ASN A 77 15.01 28.49 16.60
N SER A 78 16.01 27.73 16.29
CA SER A 78 17.32 27.95 16.84
C SER A 78 18.05 28.99 15.95
N ASP A 79 18.18 30.21 16.40
CA ASP A 79 18.94 31.26 15.72
C ASP A 79 20.45 30.93 15.57
N GLY A 80 20.85 29.70 15.89
CA GLY A 80 22.25 29.30 16.03
C GLY A 80 22.80 28.30 15.02
N TYR A 81 21.99 27.69 14.15
CA TYR A 81 22.50 26.67 13.22
C TYR A 81 21.91 26.80 11.82
N GLY A 82 22.27 27.82 11.08
CA GLY A 82 21.68 28.04 9.74
C GLY A 82 22.49 28.87 8.76
N ASN A 83 23.74 29.24 9.03
CA ASN A 83 24.64 29.84 8.02
C ASN A 83 25.45 28.80 7.24
N GLY A 84 25.10 27.54 7.32
CA GLY A 84 25.65 26.51 6.45
C GLY A 84 24.95 26.56 5.09
N LYS A 85 25.70 26.96 4.05
CA LYS A 85 25.34 26.60 2.66
C LYS A 85 25.24 25.08 2.62
N ASN A 86 24.02 24.54 2.72
CA ASN A 86 23.77 23.11 2.55
C ASN A 86 24.06 22.77 1.09
N THR A 87 25.26 22.32 0.82
CA THR A 87 25.78 21.86 -0.47
C THR A 87 25.34 20.45 -0.83
N HIS A 88 24.33 19.88 -0.17
CA HIS A 88 23.79 18.57 -0.54
C HIS A 88 22.46 18.77 -1.27
N GLY A 89 22.59 18.84 -2.55
CA GLY A 89 21.70 19.15 -3.63
C GLY A 89 20.41 18.35 -3.73
N TYR A 90 19.42 18.68 -2.89
CA TYR A 90 18.03 18.59 -3.28
C TYR A 90 17.43 19.99 -3.05
N GLY A 91 17.50 20.82 -4.09
CA GLY A 91 17.08 22.20 -4.08
C GLY A 91 15.59 22.36 -3.95
N PHE A 92 15.12 22.48 -2.73
CA PHE A 92 13.90 23.24 -2.45
C PHE A 92 14.36 24.59 -1.94
N GLY A 93 14.10 25.62 -2.74
CA GLY A 93 14.50 27.00 -2.62
C GLY A 93 14.77 27.56 -1.22
N ASN A 94 15.30 28.78 -1.14
CA ASN A 94 15.65 29.57 0.04
C ASN A 94 14.52 29.74 1.09
N ASN A 95 13.86 28.66 1.48
CA ASN A 95 12.87 28.68 2.53
C ASN A 95 13.60 28.74 3.87
N LYS A 96 13.62 29.91 4.48
CA LYS A 96 13.92 30.05 5.91
C LYS A 96 13.03 29.05 6.65
N PHE A 97 13.66 28.11 7.32
CA PHE A 97 12.96 27.12 8.11
C PHE A 97 12.35 27.83 9.33
N THR A 98 11.12 28.27 9.19
CA THR A 98 10.34 28.78 10.32
C THR A 98 9.98 27.61 11.21
N GLY A 99 10.17 27.74 12.53
CA GLY A 99 9.79 26.71 13.49
C GLY A 99 8.38 26.20 13.21
N GLY A 100 8.12 24.97 13.58
CA GLY A 100 6.83 24.33 13.34
C GLY A 100 6.38 23.54 14.54
N GLU A 101 5.09 23.34 14.62
CA GLU A 101 4.43 22.49 15.60
C GLU A 101 3.64 21.41 14.86
N ASN A 102 3.69 20.18 15.35
CA ASN A 102 2.91 19.09 14.83
C ASN A 102 2.13 18.44 15.98
N THR A 103 0.83 18.37 15.84
CA THR A 103 -0.11 17.89 16.87
C THR A 103 -0.18 16.36 16.97
N GLY A 104 0.75 15.66 16.34
CA GLY A 104 0.79 14.19 16.35
C GLY A 104 0.23 13.54 15.09
N THR A 105 0.24 14.27 13.96
CA THR A 105 -0.12 13.69 12.66
C THR A 105 1.14 13.37 11.85
N ARG A 106 1.14 12.25 11.12
CA ARG A 106 2.24 11.82 10.26
C ARG A 106 1.71 11.38 8.91
N TYR A 107 2.39 11.84 7.86
CA TYR A 107 2.16 11.30 6.53
C TYR A 107 2.72 9.88 6.42
N PRO A 108 2.11 9.00 5.60
CA PRO A 108 2.57 7.64 5.42
C PRO A 108 3.99 7.58 4.85
N LYS A 109 4.71 6.54 5.21
CA LYS A 109 6.07 6.28 4.74
C LYS A 109 6.05 5.36 3.52
N SER A 110 7.15 5.34 2.77
CA SER A 110 7.31 4.48 1.59
C SER A 110 7.51 2.99 1.91
N ILE A 111 7.74 2.62 3.17
CA ILE A 111 7.84 1.23 3.59
C ILE A 111 6.55 0.84 4.31
N LEU A 112 5.82 -0.11 3.72
CA LEU A 112 4.59 -0.65 4.25
C LEU A 112 4.86 -1.99 4.93
N HIS A 113 4.40 -2.14 6.16
CA HIS A 113 4.56 -3.37 6.93
C HIS A 113 3.24 -4.13 6.95
N ALA A 114 3.19 -5.29 6.30
CA ALA A 114 2.03 -6.15 6.28
C ALA A 114 2.47 -7.61 6.27
N SER A 115 2.22 -8.33 7.35
CA SER A 115 2.51 -9.77 7.40
C SER A 115 1.58 -10.53 6.46
N ARG A 116 2.13 -11.55 5.79
CA ARG A 116 1.32 -12.59 5.14
C ARG A 116 0.76 -13.52 6.23
N ASN A 117 -0.26 -13.04 6.94
CA ASN A 117 -0.87 -13.79 8.05
C ASN A 117 -1.89 -14.80 7.54
N PHE A 118 -1.52 -15.59 6.54
CA PHE A 118 -2.33 -16.73 6.11
C PHE A 118 -1.73 -17.99 6.71
N SER A 119 -2.53 -18.76 7.45
CA SER A 119 -2.22 -20.18 7.65
C SER A 119 -2.24 -20.89 6.29
N ALA A 120 -1.57 -22.02 6.18
CA ALA A 120 -1.59 -22.81 4.94
C ALA A 120 -3.04 -23.10 4.48
N GLN A 121 -3.98 -23.25 5.42
CA GLN A 121 -5.41 -23.49 5.15
C GLN A 121 -6.16 -22.25 4.65
N GLN A 122 -5.63 -21.03 4.84
CA GLN A 122 -6.25 -19.78 4.39
C GLN A 122 -5.68 -19.27 3.07
N THR A 123 -4.61 -19.89 2.58
CA THR A 123 -3.97 -19.52 1.32
C THR A 123 -4.59 -20.36 0.21
N VAL A 124 -5.47 -19.77 -0.57
CA VAL A 124 -6.14 -20.42 -1.71
C VAL A 124 -5.44 -20.13 -3.05
N HIS A 125 -4.39 -19.32 -3.05
CA HIS A 125 -3.60 -19.01 -4.24
C HIS A 125 -2.13 -18.72 -3.84
N PRO A 126 -1.12 -19.24 -4.55
CA PRO A 126 0.29 -19.11 -4.18
C PRO A 126 0.79 -17.67 -4.04
N THR A 127 0.28 -16.76 -4.87
CA THR A 127 0.66 -15.34 -4.87
C THR A 127 -0.36 -14.41 -4.22
N GLN A 128 -1.29 -14.97 -3.41
CA GLN A 128 -2.32 -14.20 -2.73
C GLN A 128 -1.71 -13.04 -1.94
N LYS A 129 -2.26 -11.83 -2.16
CA LYS A 129 -1.86 -10.63 -1.43
C LYS A 129 -2.73 -10.44 -0.18
N PRO A 130 -2.16 -9.93 0.93
CA PRO A 130 -2.93 -9.59 2.12
C PRO A 130 -3.92 -8.45 1.84
N THR A 131 -5.16 -8.60 2.32
CA THR A 131 -6.21 -7.58 2.09
C THR A 131 -5.89 -6.25 2.76
N ASN A 132 -5.15 -6.23 3.88
CA ASN A 132 -4.75 -4.99 4.55
C ASN A 132 -3.89 -4.09 3.65
N ILE A 133 -2.89 -4.65 2.94
CA ILE A 133 -2.08 -3.85 2.02
C ILE A 133 -2.87 -3.40 0.79
N LEU A 134 -3.77 -4.27 0.28
CA LEU A 134 -4.64 -3.94 -0.83
C LEU A 134 -5.64 -2.84 -0.46
N ASN A 135 -6.25 -2.92 0.74
CA ASN A 135 -7.13 -1.88 1.26
C ASN A 135 -6.40 -0.54 1.33
N TRP A 136 -5.17 -0.53 1.89
CA TRP A 136 -4.36 0.66 2.00
C TRP A 136 -4.08 1.27 0.61
N LEU A 137 -3.65 0.47 -0.36
CA LEU A 137 -3.38 0.92 -1.72
C LEU A 137 -4.65 1.46 -2.40
N ILE A 138 -5.76 0.74 -2.31
CA ILE A 138 -7.02 1.13 -2.93
C ILE A 138 -7.52 2.45 -2.34
N MET A 139 -7.50 2.62 -1.02
CA MET A 139 -7.94 3.85 -0.38
C MET A 139 -7.02 5.04 -0.70
N THR A 140 -5.71 4.79 -0.78
CA THR A 140 -4.72 5.84 -1.09
C THR A 140 -4.81 6.31 -2.53
N TYR A 141 -5.10 5.43 -3.50
CA TYR A 141 -4.98 5.74 -4.92
C TYR A 141 -6.30 5.73 -5.69
N SER A 142 -7.42 5.65 -5.00
CA SER A 142 -8.76 5.76 -5.58
C SER A 142 -9.75 6.40 -4.60
N ASN A 143 -10.86 6.91 -5.13
CA ASN A 143 -12.00 7.39 -4.33
C ASN A 143 -13.08 6.29 -4.21
N PRO A 144 -13.99 6.39 -3.22
CA PRO A 144 -15.21 5.60 -3.24
C PRO A 144 -15.92 5.66 -4.61
N ASP A 145 -16.52 4.55 -5.01
CA ASP A 145 -17.20 4.34 -6.30
C ASP A 145 -16.31 4.33 -7.55
N ASP A 146 -15.01 4.62 -7.44
CA ASP A 146 -14.07 4.41 -8.54
C ASP A 146 -14.01 2.93 -8.96
N VAL A 147 -13.66 2.69 -10.21
CA VAL A 147 -13.47 1.34 -10.77
C VAL A 147 -12.01 0.93 -10.62
N VAL A 148 -11.79 -0.21 -9.98
CA VAL A 148 -10.49 -0.87 -9.87
C VAL A 148 -10.46 -2.10 -10.77
N LEU A 149 -9.47 -2.17 -11.66
CA LEU A 149 -9.23 -3.31 -12.54
C LEU A 149 -8.07 -4.14 -12.00
N ASP A 150 -8.27 -5.44 -11.88
CA ASP A 150 -7.21 -6.44 -11.69
C ASP A 150 -7.28 -7.48 -12.80
N PHE A 151 -6.34 -7.40 -13.74
CA PHE A 151 -6.34 -8.26 -14.93
C PHE A 151 -5.67 -9.64 -14.69
N THR A 152 -5.25 -9.92 -13.46
CA THR A 152 -4.68 -11.19 -13.00
C THR A 152 -5.13 -11.47 -11.56
N MET A 153 -6.46 -11.44 -11.34
CA MET A 153 -7.02 -11.35 -9.99
C MET A 153 -6.75 -12.57 -9.09
N GLY A 154 -6.36 -13.71 -9.66
CA GLY A 154 -6.12 -14.94 -8.92
C GLY A 154 -7.31 -15.31 -8.04
N SER A 155 -7.08 -15.43 -6.74
CA SER A 155 -8.14 -15.72 -5.75
C SER A 155 -9.01 -14.50 -5.37
N GLY A 156 -8.94 -13.37 -6.09
CA GLY A 156 -9.83 -12.22 -5.94
C GLY A 156 -9.59 -11.33 -4.72
N SER A 157 -8.38 -11.32 -4.15
CA SER A 157 -8.09 -10.49 -2.96
C SER A 157 -8.30 -8.99 -3.23
N THR A 158 -7.99 -8.50 -4.44
CA THR A 158 -8.26 -7.13 -4.85
C THR A 158 -9.77 -6.84 -4.88
N GLY A 159 -10.58 -7.75 -5.42
CA GLY A 159 -12.03 -7.63 -5.46
C GLY A 159 -12.66 -7.61 -4.06
N VAL A 160 -12.21 -8.49 -3.16
CA VAL A 160 -12.59 -8.47 -1.74
C VAL A 160 -12.26 -7.10 -1.13
N SER A 161 -11.06 -6.57 -1.36
CA SER A 161 -10.64 -5.26 -0.85
C SER A 161 -11.47 -4.11 -1.44
N CYS A 162 -11.85 -4.18 -2.71
CA CYS A 162 -12.74 -3.20 -3.34
C CYS A 162 -14.11 -3.17 -2.67
N LYS A 163 -14.72 -4.33 -2.38
CA LYS A 163 -16.00 -4.39 -1.66
C LYS A 163 -15.88 -3.82 -0.25
N LEU A 164 -14.80 -4.14 0.47
CA LEU A 164 -14.53 -3.61 1.81
C LEU A 164 -14.31 -2.09 1.83
N THR A 165 -13.85 -1.51 0.74
CA THR A 165 -13.50 -0.09 0.65
C THR A 165 -14.46 0.72 -0.23
N SER A 166 -15.60 0.15 -0.62
CA SER A 166 -16.64 0.80 -1.44
C SER A 166 -16.15 1.23 -2.84
N ARG A 167 -15.36 0.37 -3.48
CA ARG A 167 -14.95 0.54 -4.87
C ARG A 167 -15.63 -0.49 -5.75
N LYS A 168 -15.88 -0.11 -7.02
CA LYS A 168 -16.31 -1.04 -8.06
C LYS A 168 -15.12 -1.89 -8.51
N PHE A 169 -15.37 -3.12 -8.91
CA PHE A 169 -14.31 -4.06 -9.27
C PHE A 169 -14.56 -4.71 -10.61
N ILE A 170 -13.51 -4.78 -11.42
CA ILE A 170 -13.45 -5.59 -12.64
C ILE A 170 -12.25 -6.54 -12.46
N GLY A 171 -12.51 -7.83 -12.44
CA GLY A 171 -11.47 -8.87 -12.33
C GLY A 171 -11.41 -9.72 -13.58
N ILE A 172 -10.20 -10.07 -14.00
CA ILE A 172 -9.94 -11.02 -15.09
C ILE A 172 -9.04 -12.12 -14.53
N GLU A 173 -9.42 -13.38 -14.78
CA GLU A 173 -8.67 -14.56 -14.42
C GLU A 173 -8.81 -15.62 -15.51
N LEU A 174 -7.70 -16.19 -15.91
CA LEU A 174 -7.64 -17.19 -16.97
C LEU A 174 -8.09 -18.58 -16.46
N GLU A 175 -7.61 -18.92 -15.26
CA GLU A 175 -7.88 -20.23 -14.67
C GLU A 175 -9.27 -20.26 -14.01
N LYS A 176 -10.16 -21.09 -14.57
CA LYS A 176 -11.55 -21.16 -14.11
C LYS A 176 -11.68 -21.48 -12.62
N GLU A 177 -10.83 -22.34 -12.09
CA GLU A 177 -10.83 -22.70 -10.67
C GLU A 177 -10.59 -21.46 -9.79
N TYR A 178 -9.56 -20.66 -10.10
CA TYR A 178 -9.29 -19.42 -9.36
C TYR A 178 -10.36 -18.38 -9.57
N PHE A 179 -10.95 -18.30 -10.77
CA PHE A 179 -12.09 -17.41 -11.04
C PHE A 179 -13.28 -17.74 -10.13
N ASP A 180 -13.66 -19.02 -10.02
CA ASP A 180 -14.78 -19.46 -9.20
C ASP A 180 -14.51 -19.19 -7.70
N ILE A 181 -13.29 -19.43 -7.22
CA ILE A 181 -12.85 -19.08 -5.87
C ILE A 181 -12.95 -17.56 -5.64
N ALA A 182 -12.44 -16.76 -6.57
CA ALA A 182 -12.48 -15.30 -6.48
C ALA A 182 -13.92 -14.80 -6.40
N LYS A 183 -14.78 -15.27 -7.29
CA LYS A 183 -16.20 -14.91 -7.33
C LYS A 183 -16.88 -15.22 -5.99
N SER A 184 -16.73 -16.45 -5.50
CA SER A 184 -17.33 -16.87 -4.21
C SER A 184 -16.87 -15.97 -3.05
N ARG A 185 -15.58 -15.63 -2.97
CA ARG A 185 -15.04 -14.76 -1.92
C ARG A 185 -15.55 -13.33 -1.99
N ILE A 186 -15.67 -12.78 -3.19
CA ILE A 186 -16.15 -11.42 -3.42
C ILE A 186 -17.63 -11.34 -3.09
N ASP A 187 -18.45 -12.29 -3.59
CA ASP A 187 -19.90 -12.36 -3.33
C ASP A 187 -20.19 -12.52 -1.82
N TYR A 188 -19.41 -13.36 -1.11
CA TYR A 188 -19.55 -13.52 0.33
C TYR A 188 -19.34 -12.21 1.09
N VAL A 189 -18.29 -11.43 0.72
CA VAL A 189 -18.04 -10.15 1.37
C VAL A 189 -19.13 -9.14 1.03
N GLU A 190 -19.60 -9.10 -0.21
CA GLU A 190 -20.68 -8.21 -0.63
C GLU A 190 -21.95 -8.45 0.18
N ALA A 191 -22.39 -9.70 0.32
CA ALA A 191 -23.55 -10.06 1.12
C ALA A 191 -23.42 -9.66 2.60
N ASN A 192 -22.21 -9.75 3.17
CA ASN A 192 -21.96 -9.39 4.57
C ASN A 192 -21.73 -7.89 4.80
N VAL A 193 -21.30 -7.15 3.78
CA VAL A 193 -21.13 -5.68 3.84
C VAL A 193 -22.48 -4.98 3.76
N VAL A 194 -23.39 -5.45 2.94
CA VAL A 194 -24.76 -4.91 2.83
C VAL A 194 -25.52 -4.99 4.16
N THR A 195 -25.24 -6.02 4.97
CA THR A 195 -25.84 -6.17 6.31
C THR A 195 -25.22 -5.31 7.40
N ARG A 196 -23.99 -4.76 7.17
CA ARG A 196 -23.31 -3.88 8.12
C ARG A 196 -23.35 -2.45 7.59
N LYS A 197 -24.03 -1.54 8.30
CA LYS A 197 -24.09 -0.12 7.93
C LYS A 197 -22.71 0.41 7.54
N HIS A 198 -22.57 0.92 6.35
CA HIS A 198 -21.35 1.37 5.66
C HIS A 198 -20.36 2.15 6.55
N HIS A 199 -20.87 2.97 7.46
CA HIS A 199 -20.11 3.82 8.36
C HIS A 199 -19.29 3.03 9.42
N GLN A 200 -19.78 1.88 9.87
CA GLN A 200 -19.08 1.06 10.88
C GLN A 200 -17.91 0.31 10.28
N LEU A 201 -18.01 -0.11 9.02
CA LEU A 201 -16.95 -0.84 8.34
C LEU A 201 -15.75 0.04 8.03
N THR A 202 -15.98 1.26 7.53
CA THR A 202 -14.91 2.23 7.26
C THR A 202 -14.16 2.59 8.55
N THR A 203 -14.88 2.76 9.65
CA THR A 203 -14.28 3.03 10.96
C THR A 203 -13.49 1.82 11.47
N GLN A 204 -13.98 0.60 11.23
CA GLN A 204 -13.28 -0.62 11.62
C GLN A 204 -12.03 -0.86 10.79
N ILE A 205 -12.09 -0.67 9.45
CA ILE A 205 -10.92 -0.74 8.57
C ILE A 205 -9.85 0.26 9.03
N HIS A 206 -10.23 1.50 9.35
CA HIS A 206 -9.29 2.49 9.90
C HIS A 206 -8.69 2.08 11.24
N LYS A 207 -9.44 1.38 12.11
CA LYS A 207 -8.94 0.83 13.36
C LYS A 207 -8.00 -0.35 13.15
N ASP A 208 -8.35 -1.25 12.22
CA ASP A 208 -7.58 -2.45 11.91
C ASP A 208 -6.31 -2.12 11.10
N MET A 209 -6.27 -0.94 10.47
CA MET A 209 -5.12 -0.38 9.75
C MET A 209 -4.22 0.49 10.64
N LYS A 210 -4.54 0.64 11.93
CA LYS A 210 -3.65 1.35 12.86
C LYS A 210 -2.32 0.62 12.95
N THR A 211 -1.27 1.33 12.60
CA THR A 211 0.09 0.91 12.89
C THR A 211 0.31 0.95 14.39
N ILE A 212 0.84 -0.13 14.95
CA ILE A 212 1.41 -0.13 16.28
C ILE A 212 2.65 0.78 16.30
N PRO A 213 3.05 1.31 17.45
CA PRO A 213 4.14 2.28 17.57
C PRO A 213 5.42 2.00 16.80
N ASP A 214 5.70 0.75 16.46
CA ASP A 214 6.88 0.31 15.71
C ASP A 214 6.63 0.15 14.20
N GLY A 215 5.54 0.65 13.65
CA GLY A 215 5.19 0.48 12.24
C GLY A 215 4.77 -0.94 11.87
N LYS A 216 4.43 -1.77 12.84
CA LYS A 216 3.86 -3.10 12.63
C LYS A 216 2.35 -3.02 12.58
N TRP A 217 1.76 -3.77 11.64
CA TRP A 217 0.32 -3.97 11.58
C TRP A 217 -0.03 -5.19 12.44
N GLU A 218 -0.70 -5.00 13.57
CA GLU A 218 -1.25 -6.11 14.34
C GLU A 218 -2.75 -6.27 14.07
N LYS A 219 -3.18 -7.53 14.00
CA LYS A 219 -4.60 -7.84 14.09
C LYS A 219 -5.03 -7.68 15.54
N LYS A 220 -6.10 -6.98 15.78
CA LYS A 220 -6.98 -7.29 16.89
C LYS A 220 -8.03 -8.29 16.44
#